data_3fa017bc25ea91972958e41717eb42cb
#
_entry.id   3fa017bc25ea91972958e41717eb42cb
#
_cell.length_a   1.000
_cell.length_b   1.000
_cell.length_c   1.000
_cell.angle_alpha   90.00
_cell.angle_beta   90.00
_cell.angle_gamma   90.00
#
_symmetry.space_group_name_H-M   'P 1'
#
loop_
_entity.id
_entity.type
_entity.pdbx_description
1 polymer ?
#
loop_
_entity_poly.entity_id
_entity_poly.type
_entity_poly.pdbx_seq_one_letter_code
_entity_poly.pdbx_strand_id
1 'polypeptide(L)'
;IGLLYDLSQDASTQAIADAKAFCDSKGIKYIEKNGTTTAEVQMAAEALIAAGVKAVFTPTDNTVMTAELSIYETFTEAGVQHYTGADSFALNGAFVGYGVDYVQLGEATADMVVELLCDGKTPADLPFQTFDNGIATINTETCEALGLDLDTVKKAFAPYCTEVVEVTTAENFS
;
A
#
# COMPACT_ATOMS: atom_id res chain seq x y z
N ILE A 1 -15.31 -4.20 -2.18
CA ILE A 1 -14.01 -3.68 -1.75
C ILE A 1 -14.24 -2.60 -0.70
N GLY A 2 -13.38 -2.55 0.34
CA GLY A 2 -13.27 -1.44 1.27
C GLY A 2 -12.17 -0.47 0.81
N LEU A 3 -12.39 0.83 0.99
CA LEU A 3 -11.36 1.87 0.86
C LEU A 3 -11.17 2.47 2.26
N LEU A 4 -9.97 2.32 2.84
CA LEU A 4 -9.62 2.77 4.18
C LEU A 4 -8.49 3.80 4.10
N TYR A 5 -8.73 5.00 4.60
CA TYR A 5 -7.76 6.10 4.49
C TYR A 5 -8.07 7.23 5.45
N ASP A 6 -7.12 8.15 5.62
CA ASP A 6 -7.30 9.41 6.33
C ASP A 6 -7.55 10.55 5.33
N LEU A 7 -8.71 11.19 5.43
CA LEU A 7 -9.09 12.33 4.57
C LEU A 7 -8.16 13.55 4.71
N SER A 8 -7.41 13.65 5.79
CA SER A 8 -6.47 14.76 6.02
C SER A 8 -5.10 14.54 5.38
N GLN A 9 -4.84 13.33 4.84
CA GLN A 9 -3.59 12.99 4.16
C GLN A 9 -3.67 13.32 2.67
N ASP A 10 -2.95 14.34 2.22
CA ASP A 10 -2.92 14.74 0.81
C ASP A 10 -2.49 13.59 -0.11
N ALA A 11 -1.56 12.73 0.35
CA ALA A 11 -1.10 11.55 -0.40
C ALA A 11 -2.22 10.54 -0.70
N SER A 12 -3.26 10.49 0.13
CA SER A 12 -4.39 9.58 -0.07
C SER A 12 -5.38 10.06 -1.13
N THR A 13 -5.47 11.37 -1.36
CA THR A 13 -6.54 11.98 -2.16
C THR A 13 -6.57 11.46 -3.60
N GLN A 14 -5.46 11.53 -4.31
CA GLN A 14 -5.42 11.11 -5.72
C GLN A 14 -5.54 9.58 -5.84
N ALA A 15 -4.84 8.83 -5.01
CA ALA A 15 -4.87 7.37 -5.04
C ALA A 15 -6.28 6.80 -4.77
N ILE A 16 -7.02 7.40 -3.86
CA ILE A 16 -8.43 7.03 -3.61
C ILE A 16 -9.34 7.42 -4.77
N ALA A 17 -9.14 8.59 -5.37
CA ALA A 17 -9.90 8.98 -6.56
C ALA A 17 -9.67 8.00 -7.72
N ASP A 18 -8.43 7.61 -7.96
CA ASP A 18 -8.06 6.64 -8.99
C ASP A 18 -8.62 5.24 -8.70
N ALA A 19 -8.55 4.78 -7.44
CA ALA A 19 -9.15 3.51 -7.03
C ALA A 19 -10.67 3.48 -7.25
N LYS A 20 -11.37 4.57 -6.94
CA LYS A 20 -12.82 4.71 -7.19
C LYS A 20 -13.12 4.69 -8.69
N ALA A 21 -12.38 5.48 -9.49
CA ALA A 21 -12.55 5.50 -10.94
C ALA A 21 -12.30 4.11 -11.56
N PHE A 22 -11.29 3.38 -11.08
CA PHE A 22 -11.03 2.01 -11.50
C PHE A 22 -12.20 1.09 -11.13
N CYS A 23 -12.67 1.12 -9.89
CA CYS A 23 -13.81 0.33 -9.44
C CYS A 23 -15.07 0.61 -10.29
N ASP A 24 -15.38 1.88 -10.53
CA ASP A 24 -16.51 2.30 -11.36
C ASP A 24 -16.38 1.76 -12.80
N SER A 25 -15.19 1.86 -13.40
CA SER A 25 -14.92 1.36 -14.75
C SER A 25 -15.10 -0.15 -14.90
N LYS A 26 -14.95 -0.90 -13.81
CA LYS A 26 -15.09 -2.38 -13.75
C LYS A 26 -16.42 -2.83 -13.16
N GLY A 27 -17.29 -1.92 -12.73
CA GLY A 27 -18.54 -2.25 -12.04
C GLY A 27 -18.32 -2.90 -10.67
N ILE A 28 -17.17 -2.63 -10.02
CA ILE A 28 -16.82 -3.14 -8.70
C ILE A 28 -17.45 -2.23 -7.65
N LYS A 29 -18.23 -2.80 -6.74
CA LYS A 29 -18.79 -2.05 -5.60
C LYS A 29 -17.74 -1.81 -4.54
N TYR A 30 -17.71 -0.60 -4.00
CA TYR A 30 -16.82 -0.23 -2.91
C TYR A 30 -17.56 0.51 -1.79
N ILE A 31 -16.96 0.50 -0.61
CA ILE A 31 -17.41 1.21 0.59
C ILE A 31 -16.22 1.95 1.16
N GLU A 32 -16.38 3.25 1.42
CA GLU A 32 -15.35 4.08 2.02
C GLU A 32 -15.52 4.18 3.53
N LYS A 33 -14.42 4.08 4.26
CA LYS A 33 -14.32 4.42 5.68
C LYS A 33 -13.04 5.20 5.94
N ASN A 34 -13.14 6.15 6.85
CA ASN A 34 -12.06 7.08 7.18
C ASN A 34 -11.76 7.04 8.66
N GLY A 35 -10.52 7.31 9.01
CA GLY A 35 -10.06 7.53 10.38
C GLY A 35 -8.87 8.46 10.39
N THR A 36 -8.83 9.42 11.32
CA THR A 36 -7.75 10.39 11.51
C THR A 36 -6.90 10.08 12.73
N THR A 37 -7.28 9.05 13.47
CA THR A 37 -6.57 8.52 14.64
C THR A 37 -6.56 6.99 14.59
N THR A 38 -5.62 6.34 15.28
CA THR A 38 -5.57 4.87 15.37
C THR A 38 -6.91 4.28 15.81
N ALA A 39 -7.57 4.86 16.80
CA ALA A 39 -8.87 4.36 17.29
C ALA A 39 -9.97 4.48 16.22
N GLU A 40 -10.00 5.57 15.46
CA GLU A 40 -10.96 5.74 14.37
C GLU A 40 -10.67 4.79 13.22
N VAL A 41 -9.40 4.52 12.89
CA VAL A 41 -8.99 3.53 11.89
C VAL A 41 -9.42 2.13 12.31
N GLN A 42 -9.28 1.75 13.59
CA GLN A 42 -9.78 0.48 14.11
C GLN A 42 -11.30 0.36 13.93
N MET A 43 -12.07 1.38 14.35
CA MET A 43 -13.53 1.39 14.14
C MET A 43 -13.92 1.34 12.66
N ALA A 44 -13.16 2.01 11.80
CA ALA A 44 -13.37 2.01 10.35
C ALA A 44 -13.12 0.60 9.76
N ALA A 45 -12.07 -0.10 10.20
CA ALA A 45 -11.76 -1.47 9.80
C ALA A 45 -12.87 -2.44 10.21
N GLU A 46 -13.34 -2.38 11.47
CA GLU A 46 -14.46 -3.17 11.96
C GLU A 46 -15.76 -2.91 11.16
N ALA A 47 -16.03 -1.64 10.83
CA ALA A 47 -17.19 -1.27 10.04
C ALA A 47 -17.12 -1.81 8.59
N LEU A 48 -15.93 -1.88 7.98
CA LEU A 48 -15.72 -2.50 6.67
C LEU A 48 -15.96 -4.03 6.74
N ILE A 49 -15.46 -4.69 7.77
CA ILE A 49 -15.68 -6.12 8.02
C ILE A 49 -17.19 -6.39 8.19
N ALA A 50 -17.87 -5.61 9.03
CA ALA A 50 -19.30 -5.74 9.24
C ALA A 50 -20.13 -5.50 7.97
N ALA A 51 -19.64 -4.68 7.05
CA ALA A 51 -20.24 -4.46 5.75
C ALA A 51 -19.98 -5.61 4.74
N GLY A 52 -19.20 -6.62 5.13
CA GLY A 52 -18.96 -7.83 4.34
C GLY A 52 -17.98 -7.66 3.18
N VAL A 53 -17.08 -6.67 3.25
CA VAL A 53 -16.02 -6.53 2.23
C VAL A 53 -15.09 -7.75 2.26
N LYS A 54 -14.48 -8.07 1.12
CA LYS A 54 -13.54 -9.20 0.99
C LYS A 54 -12.11 -8.76 0.82
N ALA A 55 -11.93 -7.52 0.45
CA ALA A 55 -10.63 -6.88 0.31
C ALA A 55 -10.74 -5.41 0.73
N VAL A 56 -9.66 -4.89 1.30
CA VAL A 56 -9.50 -3.47 1.64
C VAL A 56 -8.30 -2.94 0.89
N PHE A 57 -8.41 -1.73 0.37
CA PHE A 57 -7.31 -0.96 -0.19
C PHE A 57 -7.05 0.26 0.67
N THR A 58 -5.78 0.46 1.02
CA THR A 58 -5.26 1.65 1.68
C THR A 58 -4.11 2.21 0.84
N PRO A 59 -4.12 3.49 0.46
CA PRO A 59 -2.98 4.12 -0.23
C PRO A 59 -1.78 4.28 0.71
N THR A 60 -0.76 5.02 0.29
CA THR A 60 0.38 5.39 1.16
C THR A 60 -0.10 6.42 2.19
N ASP A 61 -0.65 5.95 3.29
CA ASP A 61 -1.34 6.72 4.33
C ASP A 61 -0.68 6.48 5.69
N ASN A 62 -0.06 7.52 6.26
CA ASN A 62 0.70 7.41 7.50
C ASN A 62 -0.17 7.09 8.72
N THR A 63 -1.41 7.58 8.76
CA THR A 63 -2.33 7.34 9.88
C THR A 63 -2.74 5.87 9.91
N VAL A 64 -3.12 5.31 8.75
CA VAL A 64 -3.48 3.89 8.65
C VAL A 64 -2.25 3.01 8.87
N MET A 65 -1.08 3.38 8.31
CA MET A 65 0.18 2.64 8.50
C MET A 65 0.54 2.53 9.99
N THR A 66 0.40 3.61 10.74
CA THR A 66 0.63 3.61 12.19
C THR A 66 -0.35 2.71 12.95
N ALA A 67 -1.58 2.57 12.44
CA ALA A 67 -2.60 1.71 13.03
C ALA A 67 -2.48 0.23 12.61
N GLU A 68 -1.68 -0.09 11.58
CA GLU A 68 -1.69 -1.41 10.92
C GLU A 68 -1.48 -2.57 11.89
N LEU A 69 -0.51 -2.50 12.79
CA LEU A 69 -0.26 -3.53 13.81
C LEU A 69 -1.48 -3.81 14.73
N SER A 70 -2.45 -2.89 14.77
CA SER A 70 -3.66 -3.03 15.57
C SER A 70 -4.89 -3.49 14.76
N ILE A 71 -4.81 -3.54 13.44
CA ILE A 71 -5.94 -3.89 12.57
C ILE A 71 -5.71 -5.13 11.70
N TYR A 72 -4.43 -5.51 11.42
CA TYR A 72 -4.13 -6.61 10.50
C TYR A 72 -4.70 -7.97 10.99
N GLU A 73 -4.60 -8.26 12.29
CA GLU A 73 -5.19 -9.48 12.87
C GLU A 73 -6.71 -9.51 12.69
N THR A 74 -7.37 -8.38 12.96
CA THR A 74 -8.83 -8.23 12.81
C THR A 74 -9.27 -8.48 11.35
N PHE A 75 -8.54 -7.96 10.37
CA PHE A 75 -8.79 -8.25 8.96
C PHE A 75 -8.54 -9.71 8.61
N THR A 76 -7.42 -10.26 9.07
CA THR A 76 -7.00 -11.63 8.79
C THR A 76 -7.99 -12.65 9.36
N GLU A 77 -8.41 -12.49 10.61
CA GLU A 77 -9.42 -13.33 11.27
C GLU A 77 -10.78 -13.29 10.56
N ALA A 78 -11.13 -12.12 10.00
CA ALA A 78 -12.35 -11.94 9.21
C ALA A 78 -12.22 -12.46 7.75
N GLY A 79 -11.05 -12.96 7.35
CA GLY A 79 -10.75 -13.39 5.98
C GLY A 79 -10.76 -12.24 4.96
N VAL A 80 -10.41 -11.03 5.40
CA VAL A 80 -10.34 -9.82 4.58
C VAL A 80 -8.89 -9.56 4.19
N GLN A 81 -8.63 -9.47 2.91
CA GLN A 81 -7.30 -9.21 2.35
C GLN A 81 -7.03 -7.70 2.38
N HIS A 82 -5.95 -7.26 3.05
CA HIS A 82 -5.56 -5.85 3.10
C HIS A 82 -4.43 -5.58 2.12
N TYR A 83 -4.72 -4.82 1.07
CA TYR A 83 -3.79 -4.35 0.04
C TYR A 83 -3.44 -2.89 0.30
N THR A 84 -2.15 -2.56 0.24
CA THR A 84 -1.66 -1.25 0.68
C THR A 84 -0.65 -0.65 -0.29
N GLY A 85 -0.41 0.65 -0.18
CA GLY A 85 0.43 1.44 -1.09
C GLY A 85 1.92 1.46 -0.75
N ALA A 86 2.39 0.70 0.25
CA ALA A 86 3.81 0.65 0.61
C ALA A 86 4.18 -0.68 1.31
N ASP A 87 5.47 -1.04 1.24
CA ASP A 87 6.06 -2.22 1.86
C ASP A 87 5.97 -2.22 3.39
N SER A 88 6.09 -1.04 4.01
CA SER A 88 5.98 -0.85 5.46
C SER A 88 4.67 -1.39 6.05
N PHE A 89 3.58 -1.36 5.32
CA PHE A 89 2.32 -1.97 5.76
C PHE A 89 2.43 -3.49 5.84
N ALA A 90 3.05 -4.13 4.84
CA ALA A 90 3.26 -5.58 4.87
C ALA A 90 4.18 -6.00 6.02
N LEU A 91 5.20 -5.20 6.36
CA LEU A 91 6.02 -5.40 7.55
C LEU A 91 5.20 -5.29 8.85
N ASN A 92 4.11 -4.55 8.84
CA ASN A 92 3.19 -4.39 9.97
C ASN A 92 1.98 -5.34 9.92
N GLY A 93 2.01 -6.36 9.06
CA GLY A 93 1.01 -7.40 9.02
C GLY A 93 -0.02 -7.29 7.90
N ALA A 94 -0.07 -6.21 7.11
CA ALA A 94 -0.92 -6.17 5.93
C ALA A 94 -0.58 -7.30 4.95
N PHE A 95 -1.57 -7.80 4.20
CA PHE A 95 -1.37 -8.92 3.29
C PHE A 95 -0.37 -8.61 2.19
N VAL A 96 -0.53 -7.49 1.49
CA VAL A 96 0.38 -7.03 0.43
C VAL A 96 0.59 -5.53 0.51
N GLY A 97 1.86 -5.12 0.49
CA GLY A 97 2.28 -3.76 0.20
C GLY A 97 2.76 -3.65 -1.25
N TYR A 98 2.15 -2.78 -2.06
CA TYR A 98 2.62 -2.48 -3.40
C TYR A 98 3.09 -1.03 -3.45
N GLY A 99 4.39 -0.82 -3.61
CA GLY A 99 5.00 0.49 -3.51
C GLY A 99 6.15 0.71 -4.47
N VAL A 100 6.67 1.93 -4.47
CA VAL A 100 7.84 2.32 -5.25
C VAL A 100 9.09 1.64 -4.68
N ASP A 101 10.01 1.24 -5.56
CA ASP A 101 11.37 0.87 -5.16
C ASP A 101 12.12 2.12 -4.67
N TYR A 102 12.20 2.27 -3.35
CA TYR A 102 12.85 3.44 -2.73
C TYR A 102 14.36 3.48 -2.95
N VAL A 103 15.02 2.34 -3.22
CA VAL A 103 16.45 2.32 -3.56
C VAL A 103 16.65 2.95 -4.93
N GLN A 104 15.91 2.51 -5.94
CA GLN A 104 15.96 3.09 -7.27
C GLN A 104 15.53 4.57 -7.28
N LEU A 105 14.54 4.95 -6.48
CA LEU A 105 14.15 6.34 -6.31
C LEU A 105 15.30 7.18 -5.73
N GLY A 106 16.01 6.65 -4.73
CA GLY A 106 17.19 7.28 -4.15
C GLY A 106 18.34 7.45 -5.15
N GLU A 107 18.65 6.40 -5.92
CA GLU A 107 19.67 6.43 -6.98
C GLU A 107 19.35 7.48 -8.05
N ALA A 108 18.13 7.47 -8.59
CA ALA A 108 17.70 8.45 -9.58
C ALA A 108 17.74 9.89 -9.06
N THR A 109 17.40 10.08 -7.77
CA THR A 109 17.53 11.39 -7.12
C THR A 109 18.99 11.83 -7.02
N ALA A 110 19.90 10.92 -6.66
CA ALA A 110 21.33 11.21 -6.61
C ALA A 110 21.89 11.55 -8.00
N ASP A 111 21.48 10.85 -9.05
CA ASP A 111 21.88 11.15 -10.43
C ASP A 111 21.44 12.57 -10.84
N MET A 112 20.21 12.98 -10.52
CA MET A 112 19.74 14.34 -10.77
C MET A 112 20.57 15.38 -10.01
N VAL A 113 21.00 15.09 -8.77
CA VAL A 113 21.91 15.98 -8.02
C VAL A 113 23.27 16.09 -8.70
N VAL A 114 23.83 14.99 -9.20
CA VAL A 114 25.10 15.02 -9.96
C VAL A 114 24.95 15.88 -11.21
N GLU A 115 23.88 15.76 -11.97
CA GLU A 115 23.61 16.58 -13.15
C GLU A 115 23.58 18.09 -12.83
N LEU A 116 22.98 18.46 -11.69
CA LEU A 116 22.93 19.85 -11.22
C LEU A 116 24.29 20.37 -10.77
N LEU A 117 25.04 19.57 -10.01
CA LEU A 117 26.26 20.04 -9.35
C LEU A 117 27.52 19.88 -10.20
N CYS A 118 27.57 18.85 -11.06
CA CYS A 118 28.76 18.48 -11.82
C CYS A 118 28.62 18.79 -13.30
N ASP A 119 27.46 18.62 -13.90
CA ASP A 119 27.24 18.75 -15.35
C ASP A 119 26.70 20.13 -15.75
N GLY A 120 26.51 21.01 -14.75
CA GLY A 120 26.12 22.41 -15.00
C GLY A 120 24.66 22.59 -15.43
N LYS A 121 23.80 21.57 -15.24
CA LYS A 121 22.36 21.70 -15.48
C LYS A 121 21.70 22.59 -14.43
N THR A 122 20.57 23.16 -14.77
CA THR A 122 19.73 23.92 -13.85
C THR A 122 18.46 23.11 -13.53
N PRO A 123 17.71 23.42 -12.46
CA PRO A 123 16.44 22.76 -12.18
C PRO A 123 15.42 22.82 -13.32
N ALA A 124 15.50 23.85 -14.19
CA ALA A 124 14.64 23.99 -15.35
C ALA A 124 14.96 22.99 -16.49
N ASP A 125 16.17 22.44 -16.48
CA ASP A 125 16.62 21.46 -17.48
C ASP A 125 16.29 20.01 -17.08
N LEU A 126 15.83 19.78 -15.83
CA LEU A 126 15.50 18.47 -15.31
C LEU A 126 13.98 18.29 -15.26
N PRO A 127 13.41 17.39 -16.08
CA PRO A 127 11.99 17.12 -16.07
C PRO A 127 11.59 16.37 -14.78
N PHE A 128 10.32 16.47 -14.42
CA PHE A 128 9.72 15.57 -13.45
C PHE A 128 9.91 14.11 -13.89
N GLN A 129 10.35 13.26 -12.97
CA GLN A 129 10.41 11.82 -13.17
C GLN A 129 9.29 11.14 -12.38
N THR A 130 8.67 10.15 -13.00
CA THR A 130 7.69 9.26 -12.37
C THR A 130 8.19 7.83 -12.51
N PHE A 131 7.93 7.01 -11.50
CA PHE A 131 8.35 5.62 -11.46
C PHE A 131 7.11 4.73 -11.51
N ASP A 132 7.14 3.74 -12.38
CA ASP A 132 6.16 2.64 -12.48
C ASP A 132 6.79 1.28 -12.11
N ASN A 133 7.90 1.33 -11.37
CA ASN A 133 8.71 0.19 -10.95
C ASN A 133 8.28 -0.36 -9.59
N GLY A 134 6.99 -0.61 -9.39
CA GLY A 134 6.47 -1.08 -8.13
C GLY A 134 7.05 -2.43 -7.69
N ILE A 135 7.31 -2.57 -6.40
CA ILE A 135 7.63 -3.83 -5.72
C ILE A 135 6.37 -4.32 -5.02
N ALA A 136 6.04 -5.60 -5.19
CA ALA A 136 4.99 -6.25 -4.40
C ALA A 136 5.64 -6.96 -3.20
N THR A 137 5.41 -6.47 -2.00
CA THR A 137 5.87 -7.05 -0.74
C THR A 137 4.73 -7.86 -0.12
N ILE A 138 4.89 -9.17 -0.03
CA ILE A 138 3.87 -10.08 0.49
C ILE A 138 4.25 -10.50 1.91
N ASN A 139 3.34 -10.29 2.87
CA ASN A 139 3.48 -10.86 4.21
C ASN A 139 3.08 -12.33 4.16
N THR A 140 4.06 -13.22 4.38
CA THR A 140 3.88 -14.68 4.26
C THR A 140 3.02 -15.25 5.38
N GLU A 141 3.12 -14.70 6.60
CA GLU A 141 2.31 -15.12 7.75
C GLU A 141 0.83 -14.78 7.54
N THR A 142 0.55 -13.56 7.09
CA THR A 142 -0.81 -13.12 6.75
C THR A 142 -1.36 -13.87 5.54
N CYS A 143 -0.52 -14.16 4.54
CA CYS A 143 -0.91 -14.99 3.39
C CYS A 143 -1.36 -16.38 3.83
N GLU A 144 -0.59 -17.04 4.71
CA GLU A 144 -0.90 -18.35 5.28
C GLU A 144 -2.18 -18.30 6.12
N ALA A 145 -2.30 -17.32 7.01
CA ALA A 145 -3.47 -17.15 7.89
C ALA A 145 -4.77 -16.90 7.10
N LEU A 146 -4.69 -16.23 5.95
CA LEU A 146 -5.80 -16.07 5.00
C LEU A 146 -6.09 -17.35 4.20
N GLY A 147 -5.30 -18.41 4.35
CA GLY A 147 -5.45 -19.66 3.61
C GLY A 147 -5.12 -19.55 2.11
N LEU A 148 -4.28 -18.60 1.74
CA LEU A 148 -3.89 -18.35 0.36
C LEU A 148 -2.58 -19.07 0.00
N ASP A 149 -2.51 -19.55 -1.23
CA ASP A 149 -1.28 -20.16 -1.77
C ASP A 149 -0.32 -19.07 -2.24
N LEU A 150 0.83 -18.98 -1.57
CA LEU A 150 1.84 -17.94 -1.80
C LEU A 150 2.33 -17.91 -3.26
N ASP A 151 2.57 -19.06 -3.87
CA ASP A 151 3.04 -19.13 -5.26
C ASP A 151 1.99 -18.60 -6.23
N THR A 152 0.72 -18.82 -5.95
CA THR A 152 -0.38 -18.28 -6.73
C THR A 152 -0.45 -16.76 -6.59
N VAL A 153 -0.28 -16.23 -5.37
CA VAL A 153 -0.26 -14.79 -5.11
C VAL A 153 0.93 -14.15 -5.84
N LYS A 154 2.14 -14.71 -5.71
CA LYS A 154 3.34 -14.21 -6.41
C LYS A 154 3.14 -14.16 -7.93
N LYS A 155 2.60 -15.21 -8.52
CA LYS A 155 2.29 -15.26 -9.96
C LYS A 155 1.27 -14.22 -10.39
N ALA A 156 0.31 -13.88 -9.53
CA ALA A 156 -0.69 -12.86 -9.82
C ALA A 156 -0.09 -11.44 -9.86
N PHE A 157 0.90 -11.15 -8.99
CA PHE A 157 1.56 -9.85 -8.94
C PHE A 157 2.71 -9.70 -9.96
N ALA A 158 3.41 -10.77 -10.31
CA ALA A 158 4.59 -10.74 -11.17
C ALA A 158 4.44 -9.94 -12.48
N PRO A 159 3.27 -9.93 -13.18
CA PRO A 159 3.11 -9.13 -14.40
C PRO A 159 3.03 -7.61 -14.16
N TYR A 160 2.84 -7.16 -12.92
CA TYR A 160 2.54 -5.76 -12.56
C TYR A 160 3.63 -5.10 -11.71
N CYS A 161 4.69 -5.83 -11.38
CA CYS A 161 5.78 -5.33 -10.54
C CYS A 161 7.14 -5.75 -11.10
N THR A 162 8.18 -5.03 -10.70
CA THR A 162 9.57 -5.37 -11.06
C THR A 162 10.12 -6.49 -10.21
N GLU A 163 9.64 -6.59 -8.97
CA GLU A 163 10.05 -7.59 -8.00
C GLU A 163 8.89 -7.99 -7.09
N VAL A 164 8.91 -9.24 -6.62
CA VAL A 164 8.04 -9.74 -5.56
C VAL A 164 8.91 -10.13 -4.37
N VAL A 165 8.74 -9.44 -3.24
CA VAL A 165 9.49 -9.65 -2.00
C VAL A 165 8.60 -10.33 -0.97
N GLU A 166 9.19 -11.21 -0.15
CA GLU A 166 8.54 -11.90 0.95
C GLU A 166 9.02 -11.33 2.29
N VAL A 167 8.09 -11.06 3.19
CA VAL A 167 8.38 -10.59 4.54
C VAL A 167 7.53 -11.33 5.57
N THR A 168 7.94 -11.23 6.84
CA THR A 168 7.12 -11.60 8.01
C THR A 168 6.76 -10.34 8.79
N THR A 169 5.78 -10.44 9.65
CA THR A 169 5.36 -9.32 10.50
C THR A 169 6.46 -8.94 11.48
N ALA A 170 6.84 -7.67 11.53
CA ALA A 170 7.82 -7.18 12.48
C ALA A 170 7.19 -7.07 13.87
N GLU A 171 7.83 -7.67 14.89
CA GLU A 171 7.34 -7.62 16.27
C GLU A 171 7.44 -6.22 16.90
N ASN A 172 8.29 -5.36 16.35
CA ASN A 172 8.50 -3.99 16.82
C ASN A 172 8.88 -3.07 15.66
N PHE A 173 8.39 -1.83 15.69
CA PHE A 173 8.96 -0.74 14.90
C PHE A 173 10.39 -0.45 15.41
N SER A 174 11.39 -0.72 14.59
CA SER A 174 12.78 -0.37 14.84
C SER A 174 13.21 0.76 13.93
#